data_f504206ce818c18b8f9ad06bd1f68090
#
_entry.id   f504206ce818c18b8f9ad06bd1f68090
#
_cell.length_a   1.000
_cell.length_b   1.000
_cell.length_c   1.000
_cell.angle_alpha   90.00
_cell.angle_beta   90.00
_cell.angle_gamma   90.00
#
_symmetry.space_group_name_H-M   'P 1'
#
loop_
_entity.id
_entity.type
_entity.pdbx_description
1 polymer ?
#
loop_
_entity_poly.entity_id
_entity_poly.type
_entity_poly.pdbx_seq_one_letter_code
_entity_poly.pdbx_strand_id
1 'polypeptide(L)'
;MAKDTRLAIVIPCYNEEGLIFSTTDRLIELMDDLISREKISPESYIYLVNDGSKDKTWYEIRVSCEKYKGRVKATKFSRNFGNQKALLAGMLGAYNIGCDAVVTIDADLQQDETKIEEFVEKYDDGCKVVFGVRNDRKTDGFIKKTTALAFYKLMNILGVNIIKNHSDYRLVSREALEVLSRFDETDLFLRGFFHEIGFKTDIVNFNVKPREVGKSKFNLLSLTGLAINGITSYSIVPLKMICVLGILSMLFGFVTGLVAIYSKLVFNDSPNGWATAIILTSFFGGMQLFCLGIVGEYLGQIFREVKHRPRYLVEEEIL
;
A
#
# COMPACT_ATOMS: atom_id res chain seq x y z
N MET A 1 11.16 -20.97 29.19
CA MET A 1 9.71 -21.11 28.98
C MET A 1 9.52 -21.06 27.48
N ALA A 2 8.89 -22.07 26.87
CA ALA A 2 8.56 -22.04 25.45
C ALA A 2 7.83 -20.72 25.17
N LYS A 3 8.25 -19.97 24.15
CA LYS A 3 7.53 -18.78 23.74
C LYS A 3 6.20 -19.18 23.18
N ASP A 4 5.14 -18.65 23.75
CA ASP A 4 3.75 -19.00 23.42
C ASP A 4 3.17 -18.14 22.29
N THR A 5 4.05 -17.43 21.53
CA THR A 5 3.66 -16.50 20.47
C THR A 5 3.01 -17.26 19.30
N ARG A 6 1.71 -17.14 19.17
CA ARG A 6 0.93 -17.70 18.06
C ARG A 6 1.08 -16.82 16.83
N LEU A 7 1.96 -17.21 15.93
CA LEU A 7 2.26 -16.50 14.69
C LEU A 7 1.31 -16.94 13.57
N ALA A 8 0.74 -15.97 12.84
CA ALA A 8 0.05 -16.23 11.58
C ALA A 8 0.87 -15.70 10.40
N ILE A 9 1.13 -16.52 9.39
CA ILE A 9 1.79 -16.10 8.14
C ILE A 9 0.71 -15.86 7.10
N VAL A 10 0.45 -14.61 6.74
CA VAL A 10 -0.59 -14.19 5.79
C VAL A 10 0.00 -14.05 4.38
N ILE A 11 -0.63 -14.70 3.41
CA ILE A 11 -0.16 -14.78 2.03
C ILE A 11 -1.30 -14.41 1.09
N PRO A 12 -1.25 -13.25 0.41
CA PRO A 12 -2.19 -12.90 -0.65
C PRO A 12 -1.86 -13.69 -1.93
N CYS A 13 -2.87 -14.29 -2.57
CA CYS A 13 -2.72 -15.14 -3.74
C CYS A 13 -3.64 -14.65 -4.87
N TYR A 14 -3.08 -14.36 -6.04
CA TYR A 14 -3.87 -14.03 -7.24
C TYR A 14 -3.23 -14.57 -8.50
N ASN A 15 -3.83 -15.62 -9.08
CA ASN A 15 -3.31 -16.35 -10.24
C ASN A 15 -1.87 -16.79 -10.00
N GLU A 16 -1.67 -17.59 -8.97
CA GLU A 16 -0.38 -18.17 -8.53
C GLU A 16 -0.39 -19.71 -8.65
N GLU A 17 -1.13 -20.24 -9.65
CA GLU A 17 -1.13 -21.67 -9.99
C GLU A 17 0.29 -22.20 -10.16
N GLY A 18 0.59 -23.33 -9.53
CA GLY A 18 1.90 -24.00 -9.53
C GLY A 18 2.87 -23.52 -8.45
N LEU A 19 2.53 -22.46 -7.69
CA LEU A 19 3.40 -21.95 -6.61
C LEU A 19 2.91 -22.31 -5.21
N ILE A 20 1.59 -22.49 -5.03
CA ILE A 20 0.98 -22.60 -3.69
C ILE A 20 1.52 -23.80 -2.92
N PHE A 21 1.69 -24.96 -3.56
CA PHE A 21 2.20 -26.16 -2.88
C PHE A 21 3.62 -25.96 -2.37
N SER A 22 4.54 -25.51 -3.22
CA SER A 22 5.94 -25.28 -2.84
C SER A 22 6.08 -24.20 -1.77
N THR A 23 5.32 -23.12 -1.89
CA THR A 23 5.29 -22.02 -0.91
C THR A 23 4.80 -22.51 0.44
N THR A 24 3.69 -23.25 0.46
CA THR A 24 3.11 -23.78 1.70
C THR A 24 4.04 -24.79 2.36
N ASP A 25 4.61 -25.72 1.60
CA ASP A 25 5.52 -26.76 2.12
C ASP A 25 6.76 -26.11 2.76
N ARG A 26 7.40 -25.13 2.08
CA ARG A 26 8.58 -24.40 2.61
C ARG A 26 8.27 -23.62 3.88
N LEU A 27 7.11 -22.96 3.94
CA LEU A 27 6.72 -22.20 5.14
C LEU A 27 6.35 -23.10 6.30
N ILE A 28 5.76 -24.27 6.05
CA ILE A 28 5.53 -25.28 7.09
C ILE A 28 6.85 -25.81 7.64
N GLU A 29 7.84 -26.13 6.79
CA GLU A 29 9.17 -26.56 7.23
C GLU A 29 9.86 -25.46 8.08
N LEU A 30 9.79 -24.21 7.66
CA LEU A 30 10.32 -23.09 8.44
C LEU A 30 9.60 -22.94 9.79
N MET A 31 8.28 -23.07 9.82
CA MET A 31 7.53 -23.01 11.08
C MET A 31 7.89 -24.16 12.00
N ASP A 32 8.07 -25.39 11.47
CA ASP A 32 8.48 -26.55 12.26
C ASP A 32 9.86 -26.36 12.89
N ASP A 33 10.81 -25.77 12.15
CA ASP A 33 12.11 -25.41 12.69
C ASP A 33 11.99 -24.37 13.81
N LEU A 34 11.23 -23.28 13.61
CA LEU A 34 11.00 -22.24 14.61
C LEU A 34 10.28 -22.78 15.87
N ILE A 35 9.31 -23.69 15.71
CA ILE A 35 8.63 -24.37 16.81
C ILE A 35 9.59 -25.27 17.58
N SER A 36 10.42 -26.06 16.88
CA SER A 36 11.40 -26.94 17.50
C SER A 36 12.43 -26.20 18.35
N ARG A 37 12.74 -24.95 17.95
CA ARG A 37 13.63 -24.02 18.66
C ARG A 37 12.91 -23.14 19.69
N GLU A 38 11.64 -23.42 19.99
CA GLU A 38 10.81 -22.68 20.94
C GLU A 38 10.73 -21.16 20.65
N LYS A 39 10.79 -20.78 19.38
CA LYS A 39 10.68 -19.38 18.93
C LYS A 39 9.22 -18.94 18.75
N ILE A 40 8.36 -19.85 18.33
CA ILE A 40 6.91 -19.61 18.12
C ILE A 40 6.08 -20.79 18.68
N SER A 41 4.80 -20.54 18.91
CA SER A 41 3.83 -21.52 19.40
C SER A 41 3.56 -22.63 18.36
N PRO A 42 3.36 -23.90 18.79
CA PRO A 42 2.86 -24.97 17.91
C PRO A 42 1.51 -24.67 17.27
N GLU A 43 0.74 -23.74 17.84
CA GLU A 43 -0.55 -23.29 17.29
C GLU A 43 -0.42 -22.25 16.17
N SER A 44 0.80 -21.91 15.76
CA SER A 44 1.07 -21.00 14.64
C SER A 44 0.58 -21.61 13.32
N TYR A 45 0.14 -20.77 12.37
CA TYR A 45 -0.50 -21.24 11.14
C TYR A 45 -0.24 -20.30 9.96
N ILE A 46 -0.47 -20.82 8.74
CA ILE A 46 -0.47 -20.06 7.50
C ILE A 46 -1.92 -19.66 7.17
N TYR A 47 -2.11 -18.42 6.69
CA TYR A 47 -3.40 -17.91 6.26
C TYR A 47 -3.33 -17.42 4.80
N LEU A 48 -3.89 -18.21 3.89
CA LEU A 48 -3.89 -17.93 2.45
C LEU A 48 -5.14 -17.12 2.08
N VAL A 49 -4.98 -16.03 1.34
CA VAL A 49 -6.10 -15.21 0.86
C VAL A 49 -6.14 -15.23 -0.65
N ASN A 50 -7.10 -15.94 -1.22
CA ASN A 50 -7.31 -15.97 -2.66
C ASN A 50 -8.13 -14.75 -3.12
N ASP A 51 -7.47 -13.81 -3.81
CA ASP A 51 -8.09 -12.59 -4.33
C ASP A 51 -8.84 -12.84 -5.65
N GLY A 52 -9.77 -13.81 -5.64
CA GLY A 52 -10.64 -14.10 -6.78
C GLY A 52 -9.88 -14.58 -8.01
N SER A 53 -8.92 -15.49 -7.85
CA SER A 53 -8.16 -16.11 -8.94
C SER A 53 -9.07 -16.85 -9.94
N LYS A 54 -8.65 -16.87 -11.20
CA LYS A 54 -9.37 -17.52 -12.31
C LYS A 54 -8.73 -18.83 -12.79
N ASP A 55 -7.54 -19.14 -12.25
CA ASP A 55 -6.76 -20.34 -12.49
C ASP A 55 -6.97 -21.40 -11.38
N LYS A 56 -6.10 -22.37 -11.28
CA LYS A 56 -6.20 -23.43 -10.26
C LYS A 56 -5.67 -23.05 -8.88
N THR A 57 -5.34 -21.77 -8.63
CA THR A 57 -4.83 -21.29 -7.32
C THR A 57 -5.74 -21.71 -6.17
N TRP A 58 -7.07 -21.54 -6.29
CA TRP A 58 -7.99 -21.93 -5.22
C TRP A 58 -8.02 -23.45 -4.99
N TYR A 59 -7.93 -24.24 -6.03
CA TYR A 59 -7.83 -25.69 -5.92
C TYR A 59 -6.57 -26.11 -5.13
N GLU A 60 -5.41 -25.53 -5.46
CA GLU A 60 -4.15 -25.81 -4.75
C GLU A 60 -4.22 -25.39 -3.28
N ILE A 61 -4.84 -24.25 -2.98
CA ILE A 61 -5.08 -23.79 -1.61
C ILE A 61 -5.92 -24.79 -0.83
N ARG A 62 -7.03 -25.28 -1.38
CA ARG A 62 -7.87 -26.27 -0.72
C ARG A 62 -7.12 -27.55 -0.40
N VAL A 63 -6.37 -28.07 -1.36
CA VAL A 63 -5.53 -29.28 -1.16
C VAL A 63 -4.47 -29.03 -0.07
N SER A 64 -3.86 -27.85 -0.03
CA SER A 64 -2.91 -27.48 1.03
C SER A 64 -3.57 -27.42 2.41
N CYS A 65 -4.80 -26.88 2.51
CA CYS A 65 -5.57 -26.88 3.75
C CYS A 65 -5.92 -28.31 4.22
N GLU A 66 -6.26 -29.21 3.29
CA GLU A 66 -6.52 -30.62 3.60
C GLU A 66 -5.25 -31.36 4.06
N LYS A 67 -4.11 -31.12 3.37
CA LYS A 67 -2.80 -31.72 3.69
C LYS A 67 -2.31 -31.30 5.08
N TYR A 68 -2.46 -30.02 5.43
CA TYR A 68 -1.97 -29.41 6.68
C TYR A 68 -3.13 -28.94 7.57
N LYS A 69 -4.10 -29.84 7.80
CA LYS A 69 -5.31 -29.54 8.54
C LYS A 69 -5.03 -28.86 9.88
N GLY A 70 -5.68 -27.71 10.13
CA GLY A 70 -5.51 -26.90 11.33
C GLY A 70 -4.31 -25.94 11.28
N ARG A 71 -3.31 -26.21 10.43
CA ARG A 71 -2.10 -25.37 10.27
C ARG A 71 -2.13 -24.47 9.03
N VAL A 72 -2.99 -24.76 8.07
CA VAL A 72 -3.22 -23.93 6.88
C VAL A 72 -4.70 -23.58 6.83
N LYS A 73 -4.99 -22.31 6.78
CA LYS A 73 -6.32 -21.72 6.72
C LYS A 73 -6.43 -20.85 5.48
N ALA A 74 -7.63 -20.60 4.99
CA ALA A 74 -7.79 -19.82 3.78
C ALA A 74 -9.12 -19.08 3.71
N THR A 75 -9.10 -17.96 2.97
CA THR A 75 -10.28 -17.20 2.55
C THR A 75 -10.23 -16.98 1.05
N LYS A 76 -11.40 -17.13 0.39
CA LYS A 76 -11.59 -16.85 -1.03
C LYS A 76 -12.51 -15.64 -1.22
N PHE A 77 -12.10 -14.69 -2.03
CA PHE A 77 -12.96 -13.59 -2.46
C PHE A 77 -13.81 -13.95 -3.68
N SER A 78 -14.99 -13.34 -3.77
CA SER A 78 -15.90 -13.51 -4.91
C SER A 78 -15.35 -12.98 -6.24
N ARG A 79 -14.38 -12.07 -6.22
CA ARG A 79 -13.65 -11.51 -7.36
C ARG A 79 -12.34 -10.88 -6.89
N ASN A 80 -11.53 -10.41 -7.84
CA ASN A 80 -10.34 -9.61 -7.51
C ASN A 80 -10.72 -8.25 -6.92
N PHE A 81 -10.21 -7.95 -5.72
CA PHE A 81 -10.33 -6.70 -4.98
C PHE A 81 -8.98 -5.97 -4.82
N GLY A 82 -7.87 -6.63 -5.17
CA GLY A 82 -6.52 -6.09 -5.13
C GLY A 82 -5.72 -6.50 -3.89
N ASN A 83 -4.39 -6.56 -4.06
CA ASN A 83 -3.45 -7.08 -3.07
C ASN A 83 -3.59 -6.45 -1.67
N GLN A 84 -3.82 -5.13 -1.58
CA GLN A 84 -3.95 -4.46 -0.27
C GLN A 84 -5.18 -4.94 0.50
N LYS A 85 -6.30 -5.22 -0.21
CA LYS A 85 -7.51 -5.76 0.42
C LYS A 85 -7.36 -7.24 0.79
N ALA A 86 -6.60 -8.01 0.02
CA ALA A 86 -6.26 -9.38 0.38
C ALA A 86 -5.38 -9.44 1.64
N LEU A 87 -4.35 -8.58 1.73
CA LEU A 87 -3.52 -8.44 2.93
C LEU A 87 -4.34 -8.00 4.15
N LEU A 88 -5.21 -7.00 3.98
CA LEU A 88 -6.10 -6.53 5.06
C LEU A 88 -7.01 -7.65 5.56
N ALA A 89 -7.64 -8.39 4.65
CA ALA A 89 -8.52 -9.51 5.01
C ALA A 89 -7.77 -10.62 5.75
N GLY A 90 -6.57 -10.97 5.28
CA GLY A 90 -5.74 -11.98 5.93
C GLY A 90 -5.30 -11.55 7.33
N MET A 91 -4.89 -10.30 7.52
CA MET A 91 -4.54 -9.75 8.83
C MET A 91 -5.73 -9.73 9.79
N LEU A 92 -6.91 -9.26 9.34
CA LEU A 92 -8.11 -9.23 10.16
C LEU A 92 -8.67 -10.65 10.43
N GLY A 93 -8.60 -11.55 9.43
CA GLY A 93 -8.97 -12.96 9.61
C GLY A 93 -8.08 -13.65 10.66
N ALA A 94 -6.77 -13.45 10.59
CA ALA A 94 -5.82 -13.94 11.57
C ALA A 94 -6.06 -13.37 12.97
N TYR A 95 -6.33 -12.06 13.06
CA TYR A 95 -6.70 -11.40 14.33
C TYR A 95 -7.95 -12.05 14.97
N ASN A 96 -8.98 -12.30 14.18
CA ASN A 96 -10.23 -12.91 14.64
C ASN A 96 -10.04 -14.36 15.13
N ILE A 97 -9.11 -15.11 14.52
CA ILE A 97 -8.75 -16.48 14.93
C ILE A 97 -7.92 -16.48 16.23
N GLY A 98 -7.31 -15.35 16.60
CA GLY A 98 -6.63 -15.22 17.88
C GLY A 98 -5.11 -15.34 17.81
N CYS A 99 -4.45 -14.87 16.72
CA CYS A 99 -2.99 -14.77 16.67
C CYS A 99 -2.46 -13.65 17.58
N ASP A 100 -1.19 -13.78 18.00
CA ASP A 100 -0.46 -12.74 18.75
C ASP A 100 0.27 -11.79 17.81
N ALA A 101 0.72 -12.31 16.66
CA ALA A 101 1.35 -11.52 15.60
C ALA A 101 1.04 -12.12 14.22
N VAL A 102 1.06 -11.25 13.21
CA VAL A 102 0.95 -11.62 11.81
C VAL A 102 2.21 -11.24 11.08
N VAL A 103 2.75 -12.15 10.26
CA VAL A 103 3.74 -11.80 9.24
C VAL A 103 3.08 -11.88 7.86
N THR A 104 3.19 -10.83 7.06
CA THR A 104 2.72 -10.84 5.68
C THR A 104 3.87 -11.12 4.71
N ILE A 105 3.68 -12.03 3.75
CA ILE A 105 4.70 -12.40 2.75
C ILE A 105 4.01 -12.71 1.42
N ASP A 106 4.67 -12.43 0.28
CA ASP A 106 4.14 -12.71 -1.05
C ASP A 106 4.25 -14.21 -1.39
N ALA A 107 3.31 -14.74 -2.19
CA ALA A 107 3.24 -16.15 -2.54
C ALA A 107 4.45 -16.67 -3.34
N ASP A 108 5.15 -15.80 -4.05
CA ASP A 108 6.32 -16.15 -4.88
C ASP A 108 7.63 -16.28 -4.08
N LEU A 109 7.59 -16.03 -2.75
CA LEU A 109 8.75 -16.07 -1.84
C LEU A 109 9.99 -15.33 -2.37
N GLN A 110 9.79 -14.27 -3.17
CA GLN A 110 10.89 -13.36 -3.54
C GLN A 110 11.47 -12.64 -2.31
N GLN A 111 10.65 -12.46 -1.30
CA GLN A 111 11.07 -12.01 0.02
C GLN A 111 11.72 -13.20 0.75
N ASP A 112 12.84 -12.94 1.42
CA ASP A 112 13.57 -14.00 2.12
C ASP A 112 12.78 -14.48 3.34
N GLU A 113 12.14 -15.64 3.21
CA GLU A 113 11.32 -16.25 4.26
C GLU A 113 12.10 -16.55 5.54
N THR A 114 13.42 -16.76 5.45
CA THR A 114 14.26 -17.00 6.63
C THR A 114 14.32 -15.80 7.58
N LYS A 115 13.99 -14.61 7.06
CA LYS A 115 13.89 -13.38 7.85
C LYS A 115 12.71 -13.34 8.82
N ILE A 116 11.77 -14.29 8.71
CA ILE A 116 10.65 -14.41 9.65
C ILE A 116 11.18 -14.60 11.09
N GLU A 117 12.28 -15.30 11.29
CA GLU A 117 12.91 -15.42 12.60
C GLU A 117 13.32 -14.05 13.16
N GLU A 118 13.99 -13.22 12.35
CA GLU A 118 14.43 -11.88 12.76
C GLU A 118 13.23 -10.96 13.07
N PHE A 119 12.11 -11.10 12.35
CA PHE A 119 10.87 -10.41 12.68
C PHE A 119 10.32 -10.81 14.04
N VAL A 120 10.31 -12.10 14.36
CA VAL A 120 9.86 -12.62 15.65
C VAL A 120 10.76 -12.13 16.77
N GLU A 121 12.08 -12.12 16.60
CA GLU A 121 13.02 -11.61 17.61
C GLU A 121 12.77 -10.12 17.94
N LYS A 122 12.57 -9.29 16.91
CA LYS A 122 12.24 -7.88 17.13
C LYS A 122 10.86 -7.66 17.78
N TYR A 123 9.90 -8.53 17.48
CA TYR A 123 8.61 -8.55 18.19
C TYR A 123 8.79 -8.86 19.67
N ASP A 124 9.64 -9.82 20.01
CA ASP A 124 9.99 -10.20 21.38
C ASP A 124 10.70 -9.07 22.14
N ASP A 125 11.49 -8.24 21.42
CA ASP A 125 12.12 -7.01 21.93
C ASP A 125 11.09 -5.86 22.14
N GLY A 126 9.80 -6.17 21.95
CA GLY A 126 8.69 -5.26 22.21
C GLY A 126 8.32 -4.35 21.05
N CYS A 127 8.80 -4.59 19.82
CA CYS A 127 8.33 -3.90 18.64
C CYS A 127 6.93 -4.37 18.29
N LYS A 128 6.02 -3.44 17.96
CA LYS A 128 4.64 -3.76 17.59
C LYS A 128 4.43 -3.86 16.10
N VAL A 129 5.27 -3.19 15.32
CA VAL A 129 5.33 -3.32 13.87
C VAL A 129 6.79 -3.41 13.44
N VAL A 130 7.13 -4.41 12.63
CA VAL A 130 8.47 -4.55 12.07
C VAL A 130 8.37 -4.57 10.55
N PHE A 131 9.11 -3.67 9.88
CA PHE A 131 9.04 -3.48 8.45
C PHE A 131 10.15 -4.20 7.72
N GLY A 132 9.80 -4.95 6.66
CA GLY A 132 10.78 -5.49 5.73
C GLY A 132 11.21 -4.43 4.72
N VAL A 133 12.50 -4.16 4.66
CA VAL A 133 13.11 -3.18 3.74
C VAL A 133 14.07 -3.88 2.79
N ARG A 134 13.91 -3.62 1.49
CA ARG A 134 14.76 -4.21 0.44
C ARG A 134 16.12 -3.54 0.39
N ASN A 135 17.19 -4.33 0.47
CA ASN A 135 18.57 -3.84 0.30
C ASN A 135 18.93 -3.59 -1.18
N ASP A 136 18.29 -4.29 -2.13
CA ASP A 136 18.74 -4.42 -3.51
C ASP A 136 18.10 -3.41 -4.45
N ARG A 137 18.55 -2.16 -4.39
CA ARG A 137 18.47 -1.27 -5.56
C ARG A 137 19.84 -0.99 -6.20
N LYS A 138 20.86 -1.78 -5.87
CA LYS A 138 22.19 -1.64 -6.49
C LYS A 138 22.21 -2.08 -7.97
N THR A 139 21.25 -2.91 -8.38
CA THR A 139 21.10 -3.45 -9.76
C THR A 139 20.11 -2.65 -10.61
N ASP A 140 19.34 -1.72 -10.04
CA ASP A 140 18.42 -0.88 -10.83
C ASP A 140 19.22 0.14 -11.66
N GLY A 141 18.93 0.20 -12.97
CA GLY A 141 19.54 1.17 -13.87
C GLY A 141 19.32 2.62 -13.39
N PHE A 142 20.26 3.51 -13.73
CA PHE A 142 20.30 4.92 -13.28
C PHE A 142 18.96 5.67 -13.40
N ILE A 143 18.21 5.43 -14.48
CA ILE A 143 16.90 6.05 -14.75
C ILE A 143 15.85 5.60 -13.70
N LYS A 144 15.77 4.30 -13.38
CA LYS A 144 14.83 3.78 -12.37
C LYS A 144 15.16 4.30 -10.97
N LYS A 145 16.43 4.44 -10.63
CA LYS A 145 16.88 4.97 -9.34
C LYS A 145 16.50 6.45 -9.19
N THR A 146 16.73 7.26 -10.24
CA THR A 146 16.42 8.69 -10.21
C THR A 146 14.92 8.96 -10.16
N THR A 147 14.11 8.23 -10.93
CA THR A 147 12.64 8.35 -10.90
C THR A 147 12.07 7.93 -9.55
N ALA A 148 12.61 6.88 -8.91
CA ALA A 148 12.18 6.46 -7.60
C ALA A 148 12.56 7.48 -6.50
N LEU A 149 13.75 8.07 -6.55
CA LEU A 149 14.15 9.13 -5.61
C LEU A 149 13.28 10.38 -5.78
N ALA A 150 12.99 10.78 -7.02
CA ALA A 150 12.08 11.88 -7.32
C ALA A 150 10.66 11.60 -6.78
N PHE A 151 10.17 10.37 -6.94
CA PHE A 151 8.90 9.93 -6.40
C PHE A 151 8.84 10.03 -4.86
N TYR A 152 9.84 9.50 -4.13
CA TYR A 152 9.87 9.60 -2.67
C TYR A 152 9.98 11.05 -2.20
N LYS A 153 10.76 11.90 -2.92
CA LYS A 153 10.85 13.33 -2.61
C LYS A 153 9.51 14.03 -2.81
N LEU A 154 8.82 13.73 -3.91
CA LEU A 154 7.48 14.25 -4.19
C LEU A 154 6.47 13.83 -3.11
N MET A 155 6.45 12.55 -2.71
CA MET A 155 5.58 12.04 -1.66
C MET A 155 5.82 12.75 -0.32
N ASN A 156 7.08 12.97 0.06
CA ASN A 156 7.41 13.73 1.27
C ASN A 156 6.93 15.20 1.20
N ILE A 157 7.11 15.88 0.04
CA ILE A 157 6.63 17.26 -0.17
C ILE A 157 5.09 17.30 -0.07
N LEU A 158 4.42 16.26 -0.57
CA LEU A 158 2.98 16.11 -0.50
C LEU A 158 2.47 15.61 0.86
N GLY A 159 3.36 15.51 1.87
CA GLY A 159 2.98 15.17 3.26
C GLY A 159 2.77 13.70 3.53
N VAL A 160 3.16 12.81 2.63
CA VAL A 160 3.08 11.35 2.82
C VAL A 160 4.45 10.80 3.20
N ASN A 161 4.64 10.50 4.48
CA ASN A 161 5.87 9.90 4.99
C ASN A 161 5.89 8.40 4.71
N ILE A 162 6.69 7.95 3.77
CA ILE A 162 6.84 6.53 3.43
C ILE A 162 8.29 6.10 3.70
N ILE A 163 8.46 4.96 4.37
CA ILE A 163 9.78 4.33 4.54
C ILE A 163 10.30 3.93 3.15
N LYS A 164 11.50 4.39 2.81
CA LYS A 164 12.14 4.08 1.52
C LYS A 164 12.33 2.58 1.37
N ASN A 165 12.04 2.05 0.16
CA ASN A 165 12.20 0.62 -0.18
C ASN A 165 11.38 -0.35 0.69
N HIS A 166 10.41 0.14 1.44
CA HIS A 166 9.49 -0.67 2.21
C HIS A 166 8.67 -1.59 1.30
N SER A 167 8.53 -2.85 1.70
CA SER A 167 7.70 -3.85 1.03
C SER A 167 6.45 -4.17 1.86
N ASP A 168 5.54 -4.98 1.32
CA ASP A 168 4.40 -5.50 2.07
C ASP A 168 4.79 -6.66 3.01
N TYR A 169 6.07 -7.03 3.07
CA TYR A 169 6.67 -7.95 4.02
C TYR A 169 6.85 -7.25 5.37
N ARG A 170 6.08 -7.62 6.35
CA ARG A 170 6.10 -7.00 7.69
C ARG A 170 5.54 -7.93 8.75
N LEU A 171 5.97 -7.70 10.01
CA LEU A 171 5.29 -8.26 11.17
C LEU A 171 4.42 -7.18 11.81
N VAL A 172 3.22 -7.58 12.23
CA VAL A 172 2.23 -6.72 12.91
C VAL A 172 1.73 -7.46 14.15
N SER A 173 1.86 -6.84 15.32
CA SER A 173 1.37 -7.38 16.59
C SER A 173 -0.15 -7.36 16.69
N ARG A 174 -0.70 -8.17 17.63
CA ARG A 174 -2.13 -8.20 17.92
C ARG A 174 -2.68 -6.82 18.28
N GLU A 175 -1.95 -6.03 19.05
CA GLU A 175 -2.37 -4.68 19.46
C GLU A 175 -2.47 -3.74 18.24
N ALA A 176 -1.54 -3.85 17.29
CA ALA A 176 -1.59 -3.07 16.07
C ALA A 176 -2.71 -3.55 15.13
N LEU A 177 -3.01 -4.86 15.12
CA LEU A 177 -4.16 -5.42 14.41
C LEU A 177 -5.50 -5.00 15.03
N GLU A 178 -5.57 -4.89 16.35
CA GLU A 178 -6.75 -4.35 17.04
C GLU A 178 -7.03 -2.90 16.62
N VAL A 179 -5.99 -2.06 16.55
CA VAL A 179 -6.13 -0.70 16.03
C VAL A 179 -6.61 -0.74 14.58
N LEU A 180 -5.99 -1.57 13.74
CA LEU A 180 -6.37 -1.74 12.33
C LEU A 180 -7.85 -2.14 12.17
N SER A 181 -8.37 -2.99 13.06
CA SER A 181 -9.76 -3.47 13.01
C SER A 181 -10.80 -2.37 13.25
N ARG A 182 -10.41 -1.25 13.87
CA ARG A 182 -11.28 -0.10 14.16
C ARG A 182 -11.38 0.91 13.02
N PHE A 183 -10.53 0.77 12.00
CA PHE A 183 -10.54 1.66 10.84
C PHE A 183 -11.41 1.05 9.74
N ASP A 184 -12.46 1.79 9.34
CA ASP A 184 -13.46 1.33 8.36
C ASP A 184 -13.26 1.92 6.95
N GLU A 185 -12.12 2.58 6.70
CA GLU A 185 -11.80 3.16 5.39
C GLU A 185 -11.82 2.11 4.28
N THR A 186 -12.49 2.43 3.17
CA THR A 186 -12.65 1.50 2.03
C THR A 186 -11.35 1.24 1.30
N ASP A 187 -10.51 2.26 1.16
CA ASP A 187 -9.23 2.21 0.44
C ASP A 187 -8.05 2.55 1.38
N LEU A 188 -7.93 1.78 2.48
CA LEU A 188 -6.87 1.97 3.46
C LEU A 188 -5.49 1.66 2.86
N PHE A 189 -4.58 2.63 2.88
CA PHE A 189 -3.20 2.46 2.44
C PHE A 189 -2.33 1.90 3.56
N LEU A 190 -2.23 0.58 3.66
CA LEU A 190 -1.56 -0.13 4.75
C LEU A 190 -0.11 0.30 4.99
N ARG A 191 0.62 0.74 3.94
CA ARG A 191 2.01 1.19 4.07
C ARG A 191 2.15 2.50 4.85
N GLY A 192 1.20 3.41 4.71
CA GLY A 192 1.13 4.65 5.49
C GLY A 192 0.57 4.39 6.88
N PHE A 193 -0.51 3.62 6.97
CA PHE A 193 -1.22 3.33 8.21
C PHE A 193 -0.29 2.85 9.34
N PHE A 194 0.48 1.79 9.11
CA PHE A 194 1.36 1.23 10.15
C PHE A 194 2.51 2.15 10.57
N HIS A 195 2.81 3.19 9.80
CA HIS A 195 3.77 4.21 10.20
C HIS A 195 3.12 5.29 11.09
N GLU A 196 1.85 5.59 10.86
CA GLU A 196 1.13 6.67 11.56
C GLU A 196 0.59 6.28 12.93
N ILE A 197 0.32 5.00 13.18
CA ILE A 197 -0.26 4.54 14.45
C ILE A 197 0.66 4.74 15.68
N GLY A 198 1.94 5.13 15.47
CA GLY A 198 2.85 5.59 16.52
C GLY A 198 3.36 4.51 17.47
N PHE A 199 3.19 3.24 17.18
CA PHE A 199 3.77 2.15 17.97
C PHE A 199 5.28 2.05 17.80
N LYS A 200 5.97 1.36 18.73
CA LYS A 200 7.38 1.03 18.57
C LYS A 200 7.60 0.17 17.33
N THR A 201 8.42 0.68 16.41
CA THR A 201 8.71 0.02 15.13
C THR A 201 10.19 -0.30 15.00
N ASP A 202 10.52 -1.28 14.15
CA ASP A 202 11.90 -1.58 13.74
C ASP A 202 11.91 -2.07 12.28
N ILE A 203 13.09 -2.33 11.73
CA ILE A 203 13.30 -2.68 10.32
C ILE A 203 14.12 -3.98 10.25
N VAL A 204 13.66 -4.90 9.39
CA VAL A 204 14.41 -6.07 8.95
C VAL A 204 14.81 -5.89 7.50
N ASN A 205 16.10 -5.95 7.24
CA ASN A 205 16.63 -5.83 5.88
C ASN A 205 16.68 -7.19 5.19
N PHE A 206 16.23 -7.26 3.94
CA PHE A 206 16.28 -8.48 3.16
C PHE A 206 16.70 -8.24 1.71
N ASN A 207 17.24 -9.29 1.07
CA ASN A 207 17.59 -9.29 -0.33
C ASN A 207 16.46 -9.95 -1.13
N VAL A 208 16.14 -9.39 -2.30
CA VAL A 208 15.10 -9.96 -3.16
C VAL A 208 15.67 -11.14 -3.93
N LYS A 209 15.06 -12.33 -3.80
CA LYS A 209 15.41 -13.51 -4.58
C LYS A 209 14.91 -13.34 -6.04
N PRO A 210 15.63 -13.86 -7.04
CA PRO A 210 15.12 -13.88 -8.41
C PRO A 210 13.83 -14.69 -8.47
N ARG A 211 12.87 -14.25 -9.31
CA ARG A 211 11.62 -15.00 -9.55
C ARG A 211 11.90 -16.36 -10.15
N GLU A 212 11.37 -17.41 -9.55
CA GLU A 212 11.44 -18.77 -10.12
C GLU A 212 10.42 -18.94 -11.26
N VAL A 213 9.23 -18.30 -11.18
CA VAL A 213 8.15 -18.40 -12.19
C VAL A 213 7.39 -17.06 -12.29
N GLY A 214 6.99 -16.66 -13.51
CA GLY A 214 6.04 -15.57 -13.75
C GLY A 214 6.63 -14.27 -14.31
N LYS A 215 5.76 -13.42 -14.88
CA LYS A 215 6.09 -12.07 -15.39
C LYS A 215 5.59 -11.01 -14.43
N SER A 216 6.31 -9.89 -14.31
CA SER A 216 5.89 -8.73 -13.50
C SER A 216 4.51 -8.22 -13.97
N LYS A 217 3.53 -8.21 -13.07
CA LYS A 217 2.15 -7.77 -13.33
C LYS A 217 1.99 -6.23 -13.19
N PHE A 218 3.06 -5.50 -12.79
CA PHE A 218 2.99 -4.04 -12.58
C PHE A 218 3.19 -3.28 -13.89
N ASN A 219 2.17 -2.49 -14.27
CA ASN A 219 2.21 -1.56 -15.39
C ASN A 219 2.40 -0.12 -14.87
N LEU A 220 2.96 0.79 -15.69
CA LEU A 220 3.14 2.22 -15.34
C LEU A 220 1.84 2.89 -14.89
N LEU A 221 0.70 2.54 -15.52
CA LEU A 221 -0.63 3.04 -15.14
C LEU A 221 -1.07 2.59 -13.74
N SER A 222 -0.72 1.37 -13.32
CA SER A 222 -1.04 0.90 -11.96
C SER A 222 -0.20 1.59 -10.90
N LEU A 223 1.05 1.95 -11.21
CA LEU A 223 1.93 2.70 -10.31
C LEU A 223 1.46 4.15 -10.11
N THR A 224 1.00 4.82 -11.18
CA THR A 224 0.43 6.18 -11.08
C THR A 224 -0.87 6.18 -10.28
N GLY A 225 -1.74 5.19 -10.50
CA GLY A 225 -2.97 5.03 -9.71
C GLY A 225 -2.68 4.81 -8.22
N LEU A 226 -1.71 3.96 -7.89
CA LEU A 226 -1.27 3.74 -6.50
C LEU A 226 -0.72 5.03 -5.86
N ALA A 227 0.04 5.81 -6.63
CA ALA A 227 0.59 7.09 -6.17
C ALA A 227 -0.51 8.11 -5.88
N ILE A 228 -1.45 8.29 -6.81
CA ILE A 228 -2.58 9.22 -6.66
C ILE A 228 -3.42 8.81 -5.45
N ASN A 229 -3.81 7.53 -5.34
CA ASN A 229 -4.56 7.03 -4.19
C ASN A 229 -3.80 7.25 -2.88
N GLY A 230 -2.49 6.98 -2.83
CA GLY A 230 -1.68 7.22 -1.64
C GLY A 230 -1.61 8.69 -1.24
N ILE A 231 -1.47 9.61 -2.22
CA ILE A 231 -1.43 11.07 -1.96
C ILE A 231 -2.79 11.55 -1.46
N THR A 232 -3.86 11.21 -2.15
CA THR A 232 -5.20 11.74 -1.86
C THR A 232 -5.80 11.15 -0.59
N SER A 233 -5.43 9.92 -0.20
CA SER A 233 -5.90 9.30 1.05
C SER A 233 -5.19 9.85 2.30
N TYR A 234 -3.93 10.28 2.17
CA TYR A 234 -3.11 10.67 3.34
C TYR A 234 -2.71 12.14 3.36
N SER A 235 -3.00 12.92 2.32
CA SER A 235 -2.53 14.29 2.23
C SER A 235 -3.59 15.24 1.68
N ILE A 236 -3.78 16.36 2.37
CA ILE A 236 -4.54 17.50 1.88
C ILE A 236 -3.66 18.57 1.21
N VAL A 237 -2.35 18.30 1.08
CA VAL A 237 -1.40 19.24 0.48
C VAL A 237 -1.76 19.63 -0.95
N PRO A 238 -2.22 18.74 -1.85
CA PRO A 238 -2.68 19.14 -3.19
C PRO A 238 -3.81 20.18 -3.15
N LEU A 239 -4.76 20.07 -2.21
CA LEU A 239 -5.83 21.07 -2.04
C LEU A 239 -5.26 22.42 -1.57
N LYS A 240 -4.29 22.41 -0.64
CA LYS A 240 -3.59 23.64 -0.21
C LYS A 240 -2.81 24.29 -1.35
N MET A 241 -2.18 23.49 -2.20
CA MET A 241 -1.47 24.00 -3.39
C MET A 241 -2.43 24.70 -4.36
N ILE A 242 -3.63 24.19 -4.56
CA ILE A 242 -4.67 24.85 -5.37
C ILE A 242 -5.00 26.23 -4.79
N CYS A 243 -5.19 26.33 -3.46
CA CYS A 243 -5.46 27.61 -2.82
C CYS A 243 -4.31 28.62 -3.03
N VAL A 244 -3.05 28.18 -2.89
CA VAL A 244 -1.87 29.03 -3.11
C VAL A 244 -1.80 29.49 -4.58
N LEU A 245 -2.01 28.58 -5.54
CA LEU A 245 -2.05 28.90 -6.96
C LEU A 245 -3.17 29.91 -7.28
N GLY A 246 -4.35 29.73 -6.67
CA GLY A 246 -5.47 30.68 -6.80
C GLY A 246 -5.11 32.08 -6.33
N ILE A 247 -4.47 32.20 -5.15
CA ILE A 247 -4.01 33.49 -4.61
C ILE A 247 -2.97 34.13 -5.52
N LEU A 248 -1.97 33.37 -5.98
CA LEU A 248 -0.94 33.86 -6.90
C LEU A 248 -1.55 34.33 -8.23
N SER A 249 -2.51 33.59 -8.77
CA SER A 249 -3.22 33.97 -9.99
C SER A 249 -4.04 35.25 -9.81
N MET A 250 -4.69 35.41 -8.66
CA MET A 250 -5.44 36.62 -8.33
C MET A 250 -4.50 37.86 -8.22
N LEU A 251 -3.35 37.72 -7.53
CA LEU A 251 -2.35 38.75 -7.42
C LEU A 251 -1.77 39.14 -8.79
N PHE A 252 -1.46 38.16 -9.63
CA PHE A 252 -1.02 38.36 -10.99
C PHE A 252 -2.04 39.17 -11.82
N GLY A 253 -3.32 38.75 -11.76
CA GLY A 253 -4.42 39.45 -12.43
C GLY A 253 -4.59 40.88 -11.93
N PHE A 254 -4.46 41.11 -10.63
CA PHE A 254 -4.54 42.44 -10.02
C PHE A 254 -3.39 43.35 -10.50
N VAL A 255 -2.14 42.86 -10.48
CA VAL A 255 -0.97 43.62 -10.95
C VAL A 255 -1.09 43.95 -12.44
N THR A 256 -1.45 42.99 -13.29
CA THR A 256 -1.64 43.21 -14.73
C THR A 256 -2.78 44.20 -15.01
N GLY A 257 -3.84 44.16 -14.21
CA GLY A 257 -4.95 45.11 -14.27
C GLY A 257 -4.48 46.56 -13.94
N LEU A 258 -3.71 46.72 -12.87
CA LEU A 258 -3.13 48.04 -12.49
C LEU A 258 -2.20 48.60 -13.58
N VAL A 259 -1.34 47.74 -14.16
CA VAL A 259 -0.44 48.13 -15.25
C VAL A 259 -1.23 48.57 -16.48
N ALA A 260 -2.29 47.87 -16.82
CA ALA A 260 -3.15 48.21 -17.95
C ALA A 260 -3.86 49.58 -17.75
N ILE A 261 -4.39 49.82 -16.53
CA ILE A 261 -4.99 51.13 -16.17
C ILE A 261 -3.97 52.25 -16.22
N TYR A 262 -2.79 52.06 -15.66
CA TYR A 262 -1.69 53.03 -15.68
C TYR A 262 -1.27 53.37 -17.11
N SER A 263 -1.05 52.34 -17.95
CA SER A 263 -0.67 52.54 -19.36
C SER A 263 -1.71 53.35 -20.11
N LYS A 264 -3.00 53.10 -19.91
CA LYS A 264 -4.08 53.86 -20.54
C LYS A 264 -4.15 55.30 -20.08
N LEU A 265 -3.95 55.55 -18.78
CA LEU A 265 -4.04 56.91 -18.22
C LEU A 265 -2.84 57.82 -18.58
N VAL A 266 -1.62 57.24 -18.65
CA VAL A 266 -0.40 57.97 -18.86
C VAL A 266 -0.02 58.12 -20.33
N PHE A 267 -0.19 57.02 -21.12
CA PHE A 267 0.29 56.97 -22.50
C PHE A 267 -0.84 57.07 -23.52
N ASN A 268 -2.10 57.10 -23.08
CA ASN A 268 -3.31 57.09 -23.92
C ASN A 268 -3.30 55.96 -24.98
N ASP A 269 -2.50 54.91 -24.72
CA ASP A 269 -2.30 53.79 -25.60
C ASP A 269 -3.12 52.59 -25.06
N SER A 270 -3.94 51.98 -25.94
CA SER A 270 -4.64 50.75 -25.62
C SER A 270 -3.84 49.62 -26.23
N PRO A 271 -3.25 48.72 -25.43
CA PRO A 271 -2.56 47.57 -26.01
C PRO A 271 -3.52 46.83 -26.96
N ASN A 272 -3.04 46.50 -28.17
CA ASN A 272 -3.74 45.62 -29.10
C ASN A 272 -3.84 44.23 -28.45
N GLY A 273 -4.85 44.05 -27.57
CA GLY A 273 -4.85 43.01 -26.55
C GLY A 273 -5.62 41.73 -26.91
N TRP A 274 -6.09 41.58 -28.17
CA TRP A 274 -6.91 40.40 -28.53
C TRP A 274 -6.18 39.08 -28.32
N ALA A 275 -4.95 38.96 -28.81
CA ALA A 275 -4.14 37.75 -28.62
C ALA A 275 -3.80 37.49 -27.14
N THR A 276 -3.44 38.53 -26.39
CA THR A 276 -3.14 38.46 -24.95
C THR A 276 -4.37 38.04 -24.15
N ALA A 277 -5.55 38.58 -24.47
CA ALA A 277 -6.79 38.20 -23.80
C ALA A 277 -7.14 36.73 -24.02
N ILE A 278 -7.00 36.21 -25.24
CA ILE A 278 -7.24 34.78 -25.54
C ILE A 278 -6.27 33.88 -24.80
N ILE A 279 -4.95 34.21 -24.80
CA ILE A 279 -3.93 33.42 -24.11
C ILE A 279 -4.22 33.38 -22.63
N LEU A 280 -4.47 34.55 -21.99
CA LEU A 280 -4.75 34.60 -20.55
C LEU A 280 -6.07 33.83 -20.20
N THR A 281 -7.13 34.03 -20.96
CA THR A 281 -8.40 33.35 -20.72
C THR A 281 -8.25 31.83 -20.88
N SER A 282 -7.54 31.38 -21.91
CA SER A 282 -7.29 29.95 -22.14
C SER A 282 -6.42 29.34 -21.04
N PHE A 283 -5.38 30.05 -20.60
CA PHE A 283 -4.50 29.62 -19.52
C PHE A 283 -5.26 29.49 -18.18
N PHE A 284 -5.98 30.54 -17.79
CA PHE A 284 -6.75 30.50 -16.54
C PHE A 284 -7.92 29.54 -16.61
N GLY A 285 -8.60 29.41 -17.75
CA GLY A 285 -9.62 28.41 -17.96
C GLY A 285 -9.09 26.98 -17.82
N GLY A 286 -7.94 26.70 -18.43
CA GLY A 286 -7.25 25.41 -18.27
C GLY A 286 -6.83 25.14 -16.82
N MET A 287 -6.28 26.14 -16.14
CA MET A 287 -5.91 26.06 -14.72
C MET A 287 -7.13 25.79 -13.82
N GLN A 288 -8.27 26.44 -14.06
CA GLN A 288 -9.50 26.19 -13.31
C GLN A 288 -9.99 24.75 -13.48
N LEU A 289 -9.99 24.23 -14.72
CA LEU A 289 -10.40 22.83 -14.98
C LEU A 289 -9.46 21.83 -14.29
N PHE A 290 -8.16 22.10 -14.28
CA PHE A 290 -7.20 21.27 -13.57
C PHE A 290 -7.45 21.27 -12.05
N CYS A 291 -7.68 22.45 -11.45
CA CYS A 291 -8.01 22.57 -10.03
C CYS A 291 -9.32 21.83 -9.68
N LEU A 292 -10.36 21.99 -10.52
CA LEU A 292 -11.63 21.24 -10.37
C LEU A 292 -11.42 19.73 -10.48
N GLY A 293 -10.53 19.27 -11.35
CA GLY A 293 -10.18 17.87 -11.48
C GLY A 293 -9.58 17.30 -10.16
N ILE A 294 -8.68 18.04 -9.53
CA ILE A 294 -8.11 17.64 -8.23
C ILE A 294 -9.21 17.61 -7.14
N VAL A 295 -10.05 18.63 -7.06
CA VAL A 295 -11.19 18.63 -6.12
C VAL A 295 -12.13 17.46 -6.39
N GLY A 296 -12.39 17.16 -7.67
CA GLY A 296 -13.20 16.02 -8.09
C GLY A 296 -12.64 14.68 -7.60
N GLU A 297 -11.33 14.50 -7.60
CA GLU A 297 -10.68 13.28 -7.07
C GLU A 297 -10.94 13.09 -5.57
N TYR A 298 -10.81 14.16 -4.75
CA TYR A 298 -11.14 14.11 -3.32
C TYR A 298 -12.62 13.86 -3.07
N LEU A 299 -13.51 14.51 -3.85
CA LEU A 299 -14.96 14.24 -3.77
C LEU A 299 -15.27 12.78 -4.15
N GLY A 300 -14.57 12.23 -5.13
CA GLY A 300 -14.68 10.83 -5.53
C GLY A 300 -14.29 9.87 -4.39
N GLN A 301 -13.27 10.20 -3.61
CA GLN A 301 -12.89 9.42 -2.42
C GLN A 301 -13.97 9.52 -1.32
N ILE A 302 -14.39 10.73 -0.97
CA ILE A 302 -15.46 10.94 0.02
C ILE A 302 -16.72 10.16 -0.40
N PHE A 303 -17.09 10.20 -1.69
CA PHE A 303 -18.22 9.46 -2.22
C PHE A 303 -18.08 7.93 -2.06
N ARG A 304 -16.86 7.38 -2.19
CA ARG A 304 -16.62 5.95 -1.92
C ARG A 304 -16.81 5.62 -0.44
N GLU A 305 -16.28 6.46 0.46
CA GLU A 305 -16.38 6.26 1.92
C GLU A 305 -17.81 6.38 2.43
N VAL A 306 -18.55 7.40 2.01
CA VAL A 306 -19.96 7.63 2.43
C VAL A 306 -20.90 6.50 2.01
N LYS A 307 -20.54 5.73 0.99
CA LYS A 307 -21.34 4.56 0.58
C LYS A 307 -21.26 3.38 1.51
N HIS A 308 -20.28 3.31 2.42
CA HIS A 308 -20.06 2.22 3.36
C HIS A 308 -20.13 0.82 2.71
N ARG A 309 -19.58 0.70 1.49
CA ARG A 309 -19.55 -0.59 0.80
C ARG A 309 -18.53 -1.52 1.44
N PRO A 310 -18.80 -2.83 1.54
CA PRO A 310 -17.81 -3.79 2.04
C PRO A 310 -16.49 -3.67 1.26
N ARG A 311 -15.37 -3.68 1.97
CA ARG A 311 -14.00 -3.59 1.39
C ARG A 311 -13.73 -4.74 0.44
N TYR A 312 -14.23 -5.94 0.78
CA TYR A 312 -14.16 -7.17 0.02
C TYR A 312 -15.38 -8.04 0.34
N LEU A 313 -15.64 -9.04 -0.50
CA LEU A 313 -16.70 -10.02 -0.29
C LEU A 313 -16.08 -11.41 -0.25
N VAL A 314 -16.26 -12.09 0.88
CA VAL A 314 -15.83 -13.46 1.07
C VAL A 314 -16.84 -14.41 0.43
N GLU A 315 -16.36 -15.33 -0.39
CA GLU A 315 -17.16 -16.40 -1.02
C GLU A 315 -17.06 -17.72 -0.25
N GLU A 316 -15.86 -18.05 0.23
CA GLU A 316 -15.59 -19.31 0.94
C GLU A 316 -14.49 -19.12 1.98
N GLU A 317 -14.59 -19.79 3.12
CA GLU A 317 -13.56 -19.82 4.17
C GLU A 317 -13.26 -21.25 4.60
N ILE A 318 -11.99 -21.52 4.89
CA ILE A 318 -11.48 -22.79 5.44
C ILE A 318 -10.65 -22.42 6.68
N LEU A 319 -11.22 -22.68 7.88
CA LEU A 319 -10.62 -22.27 9.17
C LEU A 319 -10.15 -23.47 9.98
#